data_af08aa10f2a301aaca40491efdee42d8
#
_entry.id   af08aa10f2a301aaca40491efdee42d8
#
_cell.length_a   1.000
_cell.length_b   1.000
_cell.length_c   1.000
_cell.angle_alpha   90.00
_cell.angle_beta   90.00
_cell.angle_gamma   90.00
#
_symmetry.space_group_name_H-M   'P 1'
#
loop_
_entity.id
_entity.type
_entity.pdbx_description
1 polymer ?
#
loop_
_entity_poly.entity_id
_entity_poly.type
_entity_poly.pdbx_seq_one_letter_code
_entity_poly.pdbx_strand_id
1 'polypeptide(L)'
;MPRRPRAILLGGKIPFSIFNGCTSMIRTQLSVNLNKVALVRNSREGNWPDPVFFGRIALEAGAAGLTVHPRPDERHIRRTDLAPLKALVDAYLGREFNIEGNPFENLMPILKEIRPHQATFVPDAADQKTSDHGFEFNNPEVREKLAAVVAEAQSYGCRVSLFMDPEPEFTRWAKETGSDRIELYTEGYAAAYGTALEEDILQPYVDSALLCDELALGVNAGHDLSLENLEKLLTACGNIQEVSIGHALTVEALQFGFAETIRRYNELLDRVAAKPRVFPQE
;
A
#
# COMPACT_ATOMS: atom_id res chain seq x y z
N MET A 1 9.87 -50.70 -40.82
CA MET A 1 9.90 -49.43 -40.05
C MET A 1 9.12 -49.68 -38.78
N PRO A 2 9.73 -49.68 -37.61
CA PRO A 2 9.02 -49.89 -36.34
C PRO A 2 8.48 -48.57 -35.79
N ARG A 3 7.24 -48.60 -35.28
CA ARG A 3 6.54 -47.51 -34.63
C ARG A 3 7.15 -47.18 -33.28
N ARG A 4 7.40 -45.89 -33.01
CA ARG A 4 7.82 -45.38 -31.69
C ARG A 4 6.64 -45.39 -30.72
N PRO A 5 6.83 -45.72 -29.44
CA PRO A 5 5.77 -45.66 -28.44
C PRO A 5 5.55 -44.21 -27.97
N ARG A 6 4.27 -43.88 -27.73
CA ARG A 6 3.82 -42.63 -27.09
C ARG A 6 4.25 -42.63 -25.63
N ALA A 7 4.97 -41.61 -25.22
CA ALA A 7 5.22 -41.32 -23.80
C ALA A 7 3.94 -40.79 -23.12
N ILE A 8 3.52 -41.50 -22.10
CA ILE A 8 2.49 -41.08 -21.14
C ILE A 8 3.18 -40.12 -20.17
N LEU A 9 2.78 -38.84 -20.18
CA LEU A 9 3.18 -37.87 -19.17
C LEU A 9 2.41 -38.19 -17.88
N LEU A 10 3.05 -38.90 -16.98
CA LEU A 10 2.64 -38.98 -15.57
C LEU A 10 2.89 -37.64 -14.92
N GLY A 11 1.83 -37.06 -14.34
CA GLY A 11 1.88 -35.82 -13.54
C GLY A 11 2.83 -35.99 -12.35
N GLY A 12 4.04 -35.54 -12.51
CA GLY A 12 5.01 -35.40 -11.43
C GLY A 12 4.68 -34.14 -10.63
N LYS A 13 4.28 -34.30 -9.36
CA LYS A 13 4.31 -33.24 -8.38
C LYS A 13 5.75 -32.71 -8.35
N ILE A 14 5.92 -31.44 -8.65
CA ILE A 14 7.20 -30.74 -8.48
C ILE A 14 7.50 -30.73 -6.98
N PRO A 15 8.62 -31.27 -6.50
CA PRO A 15 8.92 -31.25 -5.09
C PRO A 15 9.19 -29.81 -4.64
N PHE A 16 8.49 -29.39 -3.64
CA PHE A 16 8.62 -28.11 -2.91
C PHE A 16 9.93 -28.15 -2.09
N SER A 17 11.05 -28.06 -2.76
CA SER A 17 12.35 -27.96 -2.10
C SER A 17 13.27 -27.11 -2.95
N ILE A 18 13.25 -25.80 -2.75
CA ILE A 18 14.35 -24.83 -2.87
C ILE A 18 13.78 -23.45 -2.46
N PHE A 19 13.47 -23.27 -1.19
CA PHE A 19 13.48 -21.96 -0.52
C PHE A 19 14.25 -22.07 0.79
N ASN A 20 15.49 -22.55 0.69
CA ASN A 20 16.51 -22.31 1.70
C ASN A 20 17.16 -20.96 1.40
N GLY A 21 16.56 -19.87 1.90
CA GLY A 21 17.20 -18.57 1.74
C GLY A 21 16.29 -17.39 2.08
N CYS A 22 16.28 -17.04 3.26
CA CYS A 22 15.87 -15.85 4.01
C CYS A 22 14.80 -16.16 5.04
N THR A 23 15.26 -16.46 6.23
CA THR A 23 14.41 -16.70 7.42
C THR A 23 14.04 -15.41 8.15
N SER A 24 14.42 -14.25 7.63
CA SER A 24 14.09 -12.94 8.21
C SER A 24 12.88 -12.32 7.54
N MET A 25 12.06 -11.61 8.33
CA MET A 25 11.01 -10.75 7.82
C MET A 25 11.61 -9.65 6.94
N ILE A 26 10.90 -9.21 5.92
CA ILE A 26 11.29 -7.98 5.23
C ILE A 26 11.04 -6.79 6.15
N ARG A 27 11.89 -5.76 6.06
CA ARG A 27 11.62 -4.51 6.75
C ARG A 27 10.58 -3.70 5.97
N THR A 28 9.39 -3.66 6.50
CA THR A 28 8.31 -2.83 5.95
C THR A 28 8.70 -1.34 5.97
N GLN A 29 8.36 -0.61 4.91
CA GLN A 29 8.62 0.82 4.79
C GLN A 29 7.42 1.62 5.29
N LEU A 30 7.68 2.73 6.00
CA LEU A 30 6.64 3.67 6.42
C LEU A 30 6.49 4.78 5.39
N SER A 31 5.34 4.87 4.73
CA SER A 31 4.92 6.05 3.97
C SER A 31 3.97 6.89 4.82
N VAL A 32 4.32 8.14 5.06
CA VAL A 32 3.51 9.06 5.88
C VAL A 32 2.47 9.74 4.99
N ASN A 33 1.18 9.45 5.25
CA ASN A 33 0.09 10.07 4.54
C ASN A 33 -0.23 11.45 5.14
N LEU A 34 -0.09 12.51 4.32
CA LEU A 34 -0.22 13.90 4.73
C LEU A 34 -1.64 14.48 4.58
N ASN A 35 -2.62 13.67 4.18
CA ASN A 35 -3.99 14.15 3.93
C ASN A 35 -4.60 14.85 5.16
N LYS A 36 -4.37 14.35 6.38
CA LYS A 36 -4.91 14.94 7.60
C LYS A 36 -4.22 16.25 7.97
N VAL A 37 -2.92 16.39 7.70
CA VAL A 37 -2.20 17.67 7.84
C VAL A 37 -2.83 18.73 6.93
N ALA A 38 -3.05 18.37 5.65
CA ALA A 38 -3.67 19.25 4.68
C ALA A 38 -5.14 19.56 5.01
N LEU A 39 -5.89 18.59 5.58
CA LEU A 39 -7.26 18.81 6.05
C LEU A 39 -7.32 19.85 7.17
N VAL A 40 -6.40 19.78 8.13
CA VAL A 40 -6.29 20.79 9.21
C VAL A 40 -5.96 22.15 8.62
N ARG A 41 -5.04 22.25 7.65
CA ARG A 41 -4.76 23.51 6.92
C ARG A 41 -6.04 24.09 6.30
N ASN A 42 -6.81 23.24 5.63
CA ASN A 42 -8.01 23.69 4.90
C ASN A 42 -9.19 24.04 5.80
N SER A 43 -9.11 23.78 7.11
CA SER A 43 -10.15 24.17 8.07
C SER A 43 -10.16 25.69 8.37
N ARG A 44 -9.16 26.43 7.90
CA ARG A 44 -9.03 27.90 8.07
C ARG A 44 -8.46 28.55 6.82
N GLU A 45 -8.57 29.87 6.74
CA GLU A 45 -7.83 30.67 5.76
C GLU A 45 -6.33 30.63 6.06
N GLY A 46 -5.51 30.64 5.01
CA GLY A 46 -4.06 30.59 5.12
C GLY A 46 -3.45 29.27 4.61
N ASN A 47 -2.15 29.08 4.90
CA ASN A 47 -1.39 27.92 4.41
C ASN A 47 -0.69 27.15 5.55
N TRP A 48 -1.22 27.20 6.75
CA TRP A 48 -0.67 26.48 7.89
C TRP A 48 -1.73 25.55 8.52
N PRO A 49 -1.37 24.29 8.86
CA PRO A 49 -0.05 23.64 8.69
C PRO A 49 0.29 23.33 7.22
N ASP A 50 1.53 23.63 6.80
CA ASP A 50 2.01 23.38 5.44
C ASP A 50 2.38 21.89 5.25
N PRO A 51 1.78 21.16 4.30
CA PRO A 51 2.13 19.77 4.01
C PRO A 51 3.61 19.57 3.64
N VAL A 52 4.26 20.53 2.98
CA VAL A 52 5.68 20.45 2.63
C VAL A 52 6.56 20.52 3.89
N PHE A 53 6.22 21.40 4.83
CA PHE A 53 6.92 21.49 6.11
C PHE A 53 6.81 20.19 6.92
N PHE A 54 5.59 19.63 7.05
CA PHE A 54 5.38 18.37 7.76
C PHE A 54 5.95 17.16 7.02
N GLY A 55 5.94 17.18 5.69
CA GLY A 55 6.61 16.18 4.87
C GLY A 55 8.13 16.15 5.11
N ARG A 56 8.77 17.33 5.26
CA ARG A 56 10.18 17.43 5.64
C ARG A 56 10.44 16.81 7.01
N ILE A 57 9.64 17.16 8.02
CA ILE A 57 9.75 16.56 9.36
C ILE A 57 9.61 15.04 9.27
N ALA A 58 8.68 14.53 8.45
CA ALA A 58 8.48 13.09 8.28
C ALA A 58 9.73 12.40 7.72
N LEU A 59 10.30 12.93 6.65
CA LEU A 59 11.50 12.37 6.01
C LEU A 59 12.73 12.44 6.95
N GLU A 60 12.91 13.55 7.66
CA GLU A 60 13.98 13.74 8.63
C GLU A 60 13.82 12.82 9.87
N ALA A 61 12.58 12.48 10.24
CA ALA A 61 12.28 11.52 11.31
C ALA A 61 12.39 10.05 10.87
N GLY A 62 12.72 9.79 9.58
CA GLY A 62 13.00 8.45 9.07
C GLY A 62 11.89 7.81 8.24
N ALA A 63 10.83 8.54 7.86
CA ALA A 63 9.84 8.03 6.92
C ALA A 63 10.50 7.60 5.61
N ALA A 64 10.10 6.46 5.07
CA ALA A 64 10.59 5.96 3.79
C ALA A 64 9.96 6.69 2.60
N GLY A 65 8.79 7.28 2.80
CA GLY A 65 8.09 8.02 1.76
C GLY A 65 6.99 8.91 2.30
N LEU A 66 6.37 9.62 1.39
CA LEU A 66 5.18 10.43 1.63
C LEU A 66 4.05 9.97 0.71
N THR A 67 2.84 9.87 1.25
CA THR A 67 1.63 9.56 0.51
C THR A 67 0.67 10.74 0.55
N VAL A 68 0.02 11.02 -0.57
CA VAL A 68 -1.02 12.05 -0.69
C VAL A 68 -2.14 11.61 -1.62
N HIS A 69 -3.37 12.07 -1.34
CA HIS A 69 -4.54 11.81 -2.16
C HIS A 69 -5.19 13.14 -2.61
N PRO A 70 -4.84 13.67 -3.77
CA PRO A 70 -5.44 14.90 -4.31
C PRO A 70 -6.82 14.59 -4.89
N ARG A 71 -7.85 14.59 -4.03
CA ARG A 71 -9.24 14.38 -4.45
C ARG A 71 -9.72 15.51 -5.37
N PRO A 72 -10.71 15.26 -6.25
CA PRO A 72 -11.22 16.28 -7.17
C PRO A 72 -11.72 17.56 -6.48
N ASP A 73 -12.24 17.46 -5.26
CA ASP A 73 -12.76 18.59 -4.47
C ASP A 73 -11.69 19.31 -3.63
N GLU A 74 -10.44 18.83 -3.66
CA GLU A 74 -9.31 19.39 -2.91
C GLU A 74 -9.57 19.57 -1.40
N ARG A 75 -10.45 18.76 -0.79
CA ARG A 75 -10.79 18.85 0.63
C ARG A 75 -9.60 18.79 1.58
N HIS A 76 -8.50 18.20 1.13
CA HIS A 76 -7.22 18.13 1.87
C HIS A 76 -6.04 18.50 0.98
N ILE A 77 -5.40 17.59 0.27
CA ILE A 77 -4.30 17.89 -0.66
C ILE A 77 -4.83 18.66 -1.87
N ARG A 78 -4.20 19.79 -2.17
CA ARG A 78 -4.47 20.62 -3.34
C ARG A 78 -3.53 20.24 -4.47
N ARG A 79 -3.95 20.52 -5.71
CA ARG A 79 -3.09 20.33 -6.88
C ARG A 79 -1.74 21.05 -6.74
N THR A 80 -1.76 22.24 -6.15
CA THR A 80 -0.57 23.07 -5.90
C THR A 80 0.42 22.49 -4.90
N ASP A 81 0.01 21.54 -4.08
CA ASP A 81 0.90 20.89 -3.10
C ASP A 81 1.82 19.85 -3.76
N LEU A 82 1.43 19.28 -4.91
CA LEU A 82 2.05 18.07 -5.46
C LEU A 82 3.48 18.30 -5.95
N ALA A 83 3.71 19.32 -6.76
CA ALA A 83 5.05 19.59 -7.30
C ALA A 83 6.06 19.96 -6.19
N PRO A 84 5.72 20.82 -5.19
CA PRO A 84 6.61 21.06 -4.05
C PRO A 84 6.89 19.80 -3.20
N LEU A 85 5.90 18.92 -2.98
CA LEU A 85 6.09 17.66 -2.26
C LEU A 85 6.98 16.70 -3.05
N LYS A 86 6.76 16.58 -4.36
CA LYS A 86 7.63 15.76 -5.23
C LYS A 86 9.08 16.26 -5.18
N ALA A 87 9.30 17.56 -5.32
CA ALA A 87 10.63 18.16 -5.24
C ALA A 87 11.28 17.95 -3.85
N LEU A 88 10.48 18.01 -2.79
CA LEU A 88 10.96 17.70 -1.44
C LEU A 88 11.46 16.26 -1.36
N VAL A 89 10.64 15.28 -1.78
CA VAL A 89 11.01 13.85 -1.71
C VAL A 89 12.23 13.55 -2.55
N ASP A 90 12.34 14.12 -3.76
CA ASP A 90 13.48 13.93 -4.65
C ASP A 90 14.80 14.43 -4.08
N ALA A 91 14.77 15.35 -3.11
CA ALA A 91 15.97 15.82 -2.40
C ALA A 91 16.49 14.80 -1.36
N TYR A 92 15.72 13.74 -1.05
CA TYR A 92 16.10 12.70 -0.10
C TYR A 92 16.35 11.37 -0.82
N LEU A 93 17.60 10.97 -0.93
CA LEU A 93 17.97 9.74 -1.65
C LEU A 93 17.22 8.50 -1.10
N GLY A 94 16.61 7.73 -2.00
CA GLY A 94 15.91 6.48 -1.66
C GLY A 94 14.56 6.69 -0.96
N ARG A 95 14.02 7.91 -0.97
CA ARG A 95 12.66 8.18 -0.49
C ARG A 95 11.68 8.18 -1.65
N GLU A 96 10.44 7.79 -1.39
CA GLU A 96 9.42 7.63 -2.41
C GLU A 96 8.23 8.56 -2.20
N PHE A 97 7.66 9.04 -3.29
CA PHE A 97 6.42 9.81 -3.31
C PHE A 97 5.33 8.97 -3.93
N ASN A 98 4.27 8.70 -3.17
CA ASN A 98 3.08 7.99 -3.60
C ASN A 98 1.91 8.96 -3.76
N ILE A 99 1.20 8.86 -4.89
CA ILE A 99 -0.05 9.61 -5.13
C ILE A 99 -1.19 8.60 -5.26
N GLU A 100 -2.20 8.74 -4.39
CA GLU A 100 -3.44 7.95 -4.42
C GLU A 100 -4.50 8.67 -5.25
N GLY A 101 -5.41 7.92 -5.87
CA GLY A 101 -6.59 8.48 -6.53
C GLY A 101 -7.28 7.52 -7.47
N ASN A 102 -8.44 7.96 -7.97
CA ASN A 102 -9.19 7.20 -8.96
C ASN A 102 -8.62 7.45 -10.37
N PRO A 103 -8.10 6.40 -11.04
CA PRO A 103 -7.51 6.55 -12.37
C PRO A 103 -8.54 6.92 -13.45
N PHE A 104 -9.82 6.70 -13.18
CA PHE A 104 -10.91 7.03 -14.11
C PHE A 104 -11.46 8.47 -13.94
N GLU A 105 -10.90 9.23 -12.99
CA GLU A 105 -11.26 10.62 -12.74
C GLU A 105 -10.08 11.57 -13.05
N ASN A 106 -9.50 12.19 -12.01
CA ASN A 106 -8.49 13.24 -12.16
C ASN A 106 -7.04 12.75 -12.04
N LEU A 107 -6.80 11.47 -11.71
CA LEU A 107 -5.47 10.99 -11.35
C LEU A 107 -4.50 10.93 -12.54
N MET A 108 -4.90 10.37 -13.68
CA MET A 108 -3.98 10.10 -14.78
C MET A 108 -3.25 11.36 -15.33
N PRO A 109 -3.91 12.52 -15.50
CA PRO A 109 -3.23 13.78 -15.84
C PRO A 109 -2.21 14.22 -14.77
N ILE A 110 -2.50 13.93 -13.48
CA ILE A 110 -1.59 14.23 -12.37
C ILE A 110 -0.33 13.36 -12.47
N LEU A 111 -0.49 12.05 -12.68
CA LEU A 111 0.65 11.13 -12.80
C LEU A 111 1.55 11.50 -13.97
N LYS A 112 0.98 11.87 -15.10
CA LYS A 112 1.74 12.31 -16.28
C LYS A 112 2.60 13.55 -16.02
N GLU A 113 2.08 14.50 -15.23
CA GLU A 113 2.79 15.74 -14.90
C GLU A 113 3.82 15.56 -13.80
N ILE A 114 3.40 14.95 -12.68
CA ILE A 114 4.21 14.88 -11.44
C ILE A 114 5.21 13.72 -11.46
N ARG A 115 4.86 12.60 -12.11
CA ARG A 115 5.67 11.38 -12.18
C ARG A 115 6.15 10.91 -10.79
N PRO A 116 5.21 10.57 -9.89
CA PRO A 116 5.56 10.03 -8.58
C PRO A 116 6.29 8.69 -8.72
N HIS A 117 6.95 8.24 -7.65
CA HIS A 117 7.59 6.93 -7.61
C HIS A 117 6.56 5.79 -7.61
N GLN A 118 5.44 6.01 -6.93
CA GLN A 118 4.31 5.08 -6.86
C GLN A 118 2.99 5.82 -7.09
N ALA A 119 2.05 5.12 -7.68
CA ALA A 119 0.66 5.52 -7.78
C ALA A 119 -0.22 4.41 -7.18
N THR A 120 -1.04 4.74 -6.19
CA THR A 120 -2.03 3.81 -5.63
C THR A 120 -3.40 4.14 -6.22
N PHE A 121 -3.95 3.21 -7.01
CA PHE A 121 -5.27 3.37 -7.59
C PHE A 121 -6.34 2.96 -6.60
N VAL A 122 -7.30 3.84 -6.36
CA VAL A 122 -8.47 3.63 -5.49
C VAL A 122 -9.75 3.89 -6.27
N PRO A 123 -10.86 3.15 -6.04
CA PRO A 123 -12.10 3.31 -6.80
C PRO A 123 -12.99 4.47 -6.31
N ASP A 124 -12.46 5.36 -5.47
CA ASP A 124 -13.23 6.40 -4.80
C ASP A 124 -14.05 7.25 -5.75
N ALA A 125 -15.35 7.38 -5.48
CA ALA A 125 -16.20 8.39 -6.09
C ALA A 125 -15.88 9.80 -5.54
N ALA A 126 -16.16 10.84 -6.33
CA ALA A 126 -15.82 12.22 -5.96
C ALA A 126 -16.51 12.69 -4.66
N ASP A 127 -17.70 12.17 -4.34
CA ASP A 127 -18.50 12.51 -3.16
C ASP A 127 -18.22 11.60 -1.94
N GLN A 128 -17.44 10.53 -2.10
CA GLN A 128 -17.11 9.57 -1.05
C GLN A 128 -16.20 10.21 0.01
N LYS A 129 -16.48 9.97 1.30
CA LYS A 129 -15.73 10.61 2.40
C LYS A 129 -14.32 10.07 2.57
N THR A 130 -14.14 8.75 2.42
CA THR A 130 -12.87 8.04 2.53
C THR A 130 -12.91 6.82 1.61
N SER A 131 -11.77 6.23 1.30
CA SER A 131 -11.71 4.93 0.62
C SER A 131 -12.24 3.86 1.57
N ASP A 132 -13.32 3.18 1.21
CA ASP A 132 -14.02 2.21 2.06
C ASP A 132 -14.22 0.84 1.40
N HIS A 133 -13.71 0.65 0.19
CA HIS A 133 -13.70 -0.60 -0.55
C HIS A 133 -12.65 -0.59 -1.68
N GLY A 134 -12.27 -1.78 -2.16
CA GLY A 134 -11.42 -1.96 -3.32
C GLY A 134 -12.19 -1.93 -4.65
N PHE A 135 -11.47 -2.16 -5.76
CA PHE A 135 -12.10 -2.32 -7.08
C PHE A 135 -12.92 -3.61 -7.17
N GLU A 136 -13.99 -3.59 -7.98
CA GLU A 136 -14.80 -4.77 -8.29
C GLU A 136 -14.05 -5.73 -9.24
N PHE A 137 -13.00 -6.39 -8.74
CA PHE A 137 -12.16 -7.29 -9.54
C PHE A 137 -12.90 -8.50 -10.11
N ASN A 138 -14.06 -8.87 -9.57
CA ASN A 138 -14.93 -9.90 -10.15
C ASN A 138 -15.54 -9.50 -11.51
N ASN A 139 -15.55 -8.20 -11.85
CA ASN A 139 -16.03 -7.69 -13.13
C ASN A 139 -14.88 -7.66 -14.18
N PRO A 140 -14.97 -8.46 -15.27
CA PRO A 140 -13.94 -8.48 -16.31
C PRO A 140 -13.71 -7.12 -17.01
N GLU A 141 -14.77 -6.32 -17.17
CA GLU A 141 -14.65 -5.00 -17.81
C GLU A 141 -13.84 -4.02 -16.94
N VAL A 142 -13.98 -4.14 -15.61
CA VAL A 142 -13.17 -3.34 -14.65
C VAL A 142 -11.71 -3.74 -14.77
N ARG A 143 -11.40 -5.04 -14.83
CA ARG A 143 -10.02 -5.52 -14.98
C ARG A 143 -9.38 -5.05 -16.28
N GLU A 144 -10.11 -5.11 -17.40
CA GLU A 144 -9.61 -4.62 -18.70
C GLU A 144 -9.30 -3.13 -18.65
N LYS A 145 -10.20 -2.32 -18.09
CA LYS A 145 -9.98 -0.88 -17.92
C LYS A 145 -8.80 -0.60 -16.99
N LEU A 146 -8.67 -1.34 -15.89
CA LEU A 146 -7.55 -1.21 -14.98
C LEU A 146 -6.22 -1.55 -15.67
N ALA A 147 -6.16 -2.64 -16.44
CA ALA A 147 -4.95 -3.02 -17.18
C ALA A 147 -4.46 -1.89 -18.12
N ALA A 148 -5.39 -1.20 -18.80
CA ALA A 148 -5.05 -0.09 -19.67
C ALA A 148 -4.42 1.10 -18.89
N VAL A 149 -5.04 1.54 -17.79
CA VAL A 149 -4.52 2.67 -16.98
C VAL A 149 -3.28 2.30 -16.17
N VAL A 150 -3.12 1.02 -15.77
CA VAL A 150 -1.89 0.51 -15.16
C VAL A 150 -0.72 0.64 -16.13
N ALA A 151 -0.86 0.14 -17.37
CA ALA A 151 0.17 0.24 -18.39
C ALA A 151 0.49 1.70 -18.73
N GLU A 152 -0.52 2.57 -18.77
CA GLU A 152 -0.33 4.01 -19.01
C GLU A 152 0.48 4.66 -17.87
N ALA A 153 0.14 4.43 -16.59
CA ALA A 153 0.87 4.98 -15.47
C ALA A 153 2.32 4.46 -15.39
N GLN A 154 2.53 3.18 -15.68
CA GLN A 154 3.87 2.58 -15.77
C GLN A 154 4.70 3.25 -16.88
N SER A 155 4.09 3.67 -18.00
CA SER A 155 4.77 4.41 -19.05
C SER A 155 5.28 5.80 -18.62
N TYR A 156 4.72 6.35 -17.54
CA TYR A 156 5.18 7.57 -16.88
C TYR A 156 6.31 7.34 -15.87
N GLY A 157 6.68 6.08 -15.64
CA GLY A 157 7.69 5.65 -14.66
C GLY A 157 7.15 5.40 -13.26
N CYS A 158 5.83 5.33 -13.08
CA CYS A 158 5.21 5.03 -11.80
C CYS A 158 5.16 3.51 -11.55
N ARG A 159 5.51 3.06 -10.35
CA ARG A 159 5.10 1.76 -9.84
C ARG A 159 3.61 1.84 -9.47
N VAL A 160 2.80 0.89 -9.92
CA VAL A 160 1.35 0.91 -9.68
C VAL A 160 0.95 -0.08 -8.60
N SER A 161 0.22 0.41 -7.59
CA SER A 161 -0.44 -0.37 -6.54
C SER A 161 -1.96 -0.28 -6.68
N LEU A 162 -2.67 -1.39 -6.53
CA LEU A 162 -4.14 -1.43 -6.60
C LEU A 162 -4.72 -1.63 -5.21
N PHE A 163 -5.54 -0.68 -4.76
CA PHE A 163 -6.26 -0.77 -3.50
C PHE A 163 -7.36 -1.83 -3.58
N MET A 164 -7.39 -2.77 -2.63
CA MET A 164 -8.30 -3.91 -2.68
C MET A 164 -8.67 -4.45 -1.30
N ASP A 165 -9.84 -5.06 -1.24
CA ASP A 165 -10.25 -5.87 -0.11
C ASP A 165 -9.38 -7.14 0.00
N PRO A 166 -9.17 -7.70 1.20
CA PRO A 166 -8.26 -8.84 1.44
C PRO A 166 -8.88 -10.17 0.97
N GLU A 167 -9.20 -10.24 -0.32
CA GLU A 167 -9.76 -11.43 -0.96
C GLU A 167 -8.68 -12.10 -1.83
N PRO A 168 -8.25 -13.34 -1.53
CA PRO A 168 -7.20 -14.02 -2.29
C PRO A 168 -7.49 -14.13 -3.79
N GLU A 169 -8.76 -14.30 -4.17
CA GLU A 169 -9.15 -14.36 -5.58
C GLU A 169 -8.91 -13.00 -6.28
N PHE A 170 -9.14 -11.88 -5.58
CA PHE A 170 -8.88 -10.54 -6.10
C PHE A 170 -7.38 -10.31 -6.33
N THR A 171 -6.52 -10.89 -5.49
CA THR A 171 -5.06 -10.85 -5.68
C THR A 171 -4.65 -11.45 -7.03
N ARG A 172 -5.26 -12.57 -7.46
CA ARG A 172 -4.99 -13.17 -8.77
C ARG A 172 -5.42 -12.24 -9.90
N TRP A 173 -6.61 -11.67 -9.79
CA TRP A 173 -7.13 -10.74 -10.81
C TRP A 173 -6.36 -9.42 -10.84
N ALA A 174 -5.92 -8.90 -9.70
CA ALA A 174 -5.02 -7.74 -9.66
C ALA A 174 -3.72 -8.02 -10.43
N LYS A 175 -3.13 -9.21 -10.28
CA LYS A 175 -1.95 -9.62 -11.05
C LYS A 175 -2.19 -9.62 -12.56
N GLU A 176 -3.38 -10.04 -13.00
CA GLU A 176 -3.74 -10.07 -14.43
C GLU A 176 -3.77 -8.66 -15.06
N THR A 177 -4.02 -7.60 -14.26
CA THR A 177 -3.98 -6.22 -14.76
C THR A 177 -2.57 -5.70 -15.06
N GLY A 178 -1.53 -6.45 -14.67
CA GLY A 178 -0.14 -6.03 -14.82
C GLY A 178 0.37 -5.07 -13.74
N SER A 179 -0.38 -4.88 -12.64
CA SER A 179 0.06 -4.05 -11.52
C SER A 179 1.34 -4.59 -10.87
N ASP A 180 2.12 -3.70 -10.28
CA ASP A 180 3.36 -4.04 -9.58
C ASP A 180 3.10 -4.49 -8.13
N ARG A 181 2.05 -3.91 -7.52
CA ARG A 181 1.66 -4.13 -6.13
C ARG A 181 0.13 -4.15 -5.98
N ILE A 182 -0.29 -4.65 -4.85
CA ILE A 182 -1.62 -4.38 -4.28
C ILE A 182 -1.44 -3.60 -2.98
N GLU A 183 -2.49 -2.89 -2.55
CA GLU A 183 -2.60 -2.32 -1.21
C GLU A 183 -3.84 -2.88 -0.53
N LEU A 184 -3.63 -3.68 0.52
CA LEU A 184 -4.69 -4.30 1.29
C LEU A 184 -5.41 -3.24 2.15
N TYR A 185 -6.73 -3.14 1.98
CA TYR A 185 -7.60 -2.31 2.81
C TYR A 185 -7.74 -2.91 4.21
N THR A 186 -7.26 -2.21 5.24
CA THR A 186 -7.07 -2.79 6.58
C THR A 186 -8.07 -2.30 7.65
N GLU A 187 -9.12 -1.55 7.28
CA GLU A 187 -10.13 -1.09 8.25
C GLU A 187 -10.83 -2.26 8.96
N GLY A 188 -11.24 -3.30 8.22
CA GLY A 188 -11.88 -4.49 8.80
C GLY A 188 -11.01 -5.16 9.86
N TYR A 189 -9.70 -5.30 9.59
CA TYR A 189 -8.75 -5.79 10.58
C TYR A 189 -8.62 -4.84 11.78
N ALA A 190 -8.47 -3.55 11.53
CA ALA A 190 -8.33 -2.56 12.59
C ALA A 190 -9.54 -2.53 13.54
N ALA A 191 -10.76 -2.66 12.98
CA ALA A 191 -12.00 -2.73 13.76
C ALA A 191 -12.12 -4.03 14.57
N ALA A 192 -11.58 -5.15 14.05
CA ALA A 192 -11.62 -6.45 14.72
C ALA A 192 -10.49 -6.62 15.77
N TYR A 193 -9.46 -5.78 15.74
CA TYR A 193 -8.30 -5.90 16.61
C TYR A 193 -8.68 -5.92 18.11
N GLY A 194 -8.15 -6.89 18.86
CA GLY A 194 -8.46 -7.11 20.27
C GLY A 194 -9.83 -7.71 20.55
N THR A 195 -10.60 -8.09 19.54
CA THR A 195 -11.89 -8.78 19.68
C THR A 195 -11.78 -10.30 19.47
N ALA A 196 -12.84 -11.04 19.75
CA ALA A 196 -12.89 -12.48 19.47
C ALA A 196 -12.88 -12.83 17.97
N LEU A 197 -13.12 -11.86 17.08
CA LEU A 197 -13.16 -12.06 15.63
C LEU A 197 -11.81 -11.75 14.96
N GLU A 198 -10.82 -11.28 15.72
CA GLU A 198 -9.56 -10.80 15.18
C GLU A 198 -8.84 -11.83 14.30
N GLU A 199 -8.73 -13.07 14.74
CA GLU A 199 -8.02 -14.12 13.97
C GLU A 199 -8.76 -14.47 12.67
N ASP A 200 -10.09 -14.59 12.73
CA ASP A 200 -10.91 -14.91 11.56
C ASP A 200 -10.84 -13.79 10.50
N ILE A 201 -10.81 -12.54 10.94
CA ILE A 201 -10.68 -11.37 10.05
C ILE A 201 -9.26 -11.20 9.54
N LEU A 202 -8.23 -11.58 10.31
CA LEU A 202 -6.83 -11.49 9.91
C LEU A 202 -6.45 -12.53 8.83
N GLN A 203 -7.08 -13.70 8.84
CA GLN A 203 -6.70 -14.82 7.96
C GLN A 203 -6.76 -14.46 6.46
N PRO A 204 -7.79 -13.81 5.90
CA PRO A 204 -7.79 -13.36 4.50
C PRO A 204 -6.61 -12.45 4.12
N TYR A 205 -6.11 -11.62 5.04
CA TYR A 205 -4.92 -10.80 4.80
C TYR A 205 -3.67 -11.65 4.66
N VAL A 206 -3.52 -12.65 5.52
CA VAL A 206 -2.41 -13.61 5.45
C VAL A 206 -2.45 -14.39 4.14
N ASP A 207 -3.62 -14.90 3.75
CA ASP A 207 -3.81 -15.69 2.54
C ASP A 207 -3.51 -14.84 1.28
N SER A 208 -3.99 -13.59 1.23
CA SER A 208 -3.71 -12.65 0.15
C SER A 208 -2.22 -12.31 0.07
N ALA A 209 -1.57 -12.08 1.22
CA ALA A 209 -0.15 -11.77 1.28
C ALA A 209 0.72 -12.96 0.82
N LEU A 210 0.40 -14.20 1.24
CA LEU A 210 1.09 -15.40 0.78
C LEU A 210 0.94 -15.59 -0.73
N LEU A 211 -0.25 -15.37 -1.26
CA LEU A 211 -0.52 -15.45 -2.69
C LEU A 211 0.27 -14.39 -3.48
N CYS A 212 0.52 -13.21 -2.92
CA CYS A 212 1.39 -12.21 -3.53
C CYS A 212 2.82 -12.74 -3.74
N ASP A 213 3.39 -13.47 -2.77
CA ASP A 213 4.71 -14.10 -2.93
C ASP A 213 4.71 -15.10 -4.08
N GLU A 214 3.67 -15.95 -4.18
CA GLU A 214 3.56 -16.94 -5.26
C GLU A 214 3.46 -16.30 -6.65
N LEU A 215 2.77 -15.17 -6.74
CA LEU A 215 2.53 -14.44 -7.98
C LEU A 215 3.64 -13.43 -8.33
N ALA A 216 4.67 -13.30 -7.51
CA ALA A 216 5.66 -12.23 -7.60
C ALA A 216 4.98 -10.86 -7.74
N LEU A 217 4.03 -10.57 -6.85
CA LEU A 217 3.30 -9.32 -6.72
C LEU A 217 3.70 -8.67 -5.40
N GLY A 218 4.03 -7.39 -5.41
CA GLY A 218 4.32 -6.68 -4.17
C GLY A 218 3.04 -6.44 -3.35
N VAL A 219 3.17 -6.31 -2.02
CA VAL A 219 2.03 -6.04 -1.15
C VAL A 219 2.31 -4.86 -0.24
N ASN A 220 1.39 -3.90 -0.28
CA ASN A 220 1.27 -2.78 0.65
C ASN A 220 0.05 -2.97 1.53
N ALA A 221 -0.07 -2.20 2.60
CA ALA A 221 -1.27 -2.15 3.43
C ALA A 221 -1.53 -0.72 3.90
N GLY A 222 -2.80 -0.37 4.02
CA GLY A 222 -3.20 0.97 4.43
C GLY A 222 -4.63 1.01 4.94
N HIS A 223 -4.94 2.11 5.63
CA HIS A 223 -6.19 2.42 6.31
C HIS A 223 -6.28 1.90 7.75
N ASP A 224 -6.44 2.83 8.69
CA ASP A 224 -6.66 2.61 10.13
C ASP A 224 -5.59 1.79 10.88
N LEU A 225 -4.41 1.62 10.28
CA LEU A 225 -3.26 1.07 10.97
C LEU A 225 -2.68 2.09 11.96
N SER A 226 -2.31 1.60 13.15
CA SER A 226 -1.84 2.38 14.30
C SER A 226 -0.65 1.70 15.00
N LEU A 227 -0.01 2.39 15.94
CA LEU A 227 1.02 1.79 16.81
C LEU A 227 0.49 0.59 17.60
N GLU A 228 -0.82 0.48 17.80
CA GLU A 228 -1.44 -0.60 18.57
C GLU A 228 -1.61 -1.87 17.74
N ASN A 229 -2.11 -1.77 16.49
CA ASN A 229 -2.52 -2.93 15.70
C ASN A 229 -1.49 -3.37 14.64
N LEU A 230 -0.54 -2.51 14.25
CA LEU A 230 0.37 -2.73 13.13
C LEU A 230 1.28 -3.95 13.31
N GLU A 231 1.83 -4.16 14.52
CA GLU A 231 2.81 -5.22 14.76
C GLU A 231 2.26 -6.61 14.49
N LYS A 232 1.00 -6.87 14.86
CA LYS A 232 0.36 -8.17 14.65
C LYS A 232 0.12 -8.45 13.16
N LEU A 233 -0.43 -7.48 12.42
CA LEU A 233 -0.64 -7.62 10.98
C LEU A 233 0.67 -7.95 10.25
N LEU A 234 1.71 -7.16 10.50
CA LEU A 234 3.01 -7.35 9.84
C LEU A 234 3.67 -8.68 10.23
N THR A 235 3.51 -9.12 11.47
CA THR A 235 4.05 -10.41 11.92
C THR A 235 3.32 -11.57 11.25
N ALA A 236 2.00 -11.48 11.09
CA ALA A 236 1.18 -12.51 10.46
C ALA A 236 1.42 -12.61 8.95
N CYS A 237 1.43 -11.50 8.24
CA CYS A 237 1.61 -11.47 6.78
C CYS A 237 3.08 -11.71 6.36
N GLY A 238 4.03 -11.10 7.04
CA GLY A 238 5.47 -11.33 6.87
C GLY A 238 6.14 -10.74 5.62
N ASN A 239 5.39 -10.24 4.64
CA ASN A 239 5.89 -9.75 3.35
C ASN A 239 5.32 -8.39 2.92
N ILE A 240 4.60 -7.68 3.80
CA ILE A 240 4.12 -6.33 3.51
C ILE A 240 5.32 -5.39 3.33
N GLN A 241 5.46 -4.82 2.14
CA GLN A 241 6.61 -4.00 1.76
C GLN A 241 6.48 -2.56 2.24
N GLU A 242 5.27 -2.03 2.30
CA GLU A 242 4.99 -0.65 2.67
C GLU A 242 3.66 -0.54 3.42
N VAL A 243 3.62 0.37 4.38
CA VAL A 243 2.37 0.79 5.03
C VAL A 243 2.19 2.30 4.86
N SER A 244 0.97 2.69 4.44
CA SER A 244 0.56 4.09 4.30
C SER A 244 -0.31 4.47 5.50
N ILE A 245 0.21 5.33 6.39
CA ILE A 245 -0.48 5.67 7.65
C ILE A 245 -0.71 7.18 7.73
N GLY A 246 -1.98 7.57 7.89
CA GLY A 246 -2.39 8.97 7.92
C GLY A 246 -3.19 9.36 9.15
N HIS A 247 -4.40 8.80 9.30
CA HIS A 247 -5.31 9.20 10.38
C HIS A 247 -4.74 8.89 11.76
N ALA A 248 -4.42 7.63 12.03
CA ALA A 248 -3.90 7.20 13.32
C ALA A 248 -2.58 7.92 13.66
N LEU A 249 -1.64 8.00 12.70
CA LEU A 249 -0.37 8.72 12.90
C LEU A 249 -0.62 10.19 13.30
N THR A 250 -1.60 10.86 12.68
CA THR A 250 -1.93 12.25 13.02
C THR A 250 -2.53 12.36 14.42
N VAL A 251 -3.42 11.45 14.81
CA VAL A 251 -4.01 11.42 16.17
C VAL A 251 -2.94 11.16 17.22
N GLU A 252 -2.05 10.19 16.99
CA GLU A 252 -0.94 9.86 17.87
C GLU A 252 0.07 11.02 17.96
N ALA A 253 0.26 11.77 16.86
CA ALA A 253 1.12 12.94 16.85
C ALA A 253 0.61 14.09 17.73
N LEU A 254 -0.70 14.15 18.02
CA LEU A 254 -1.25 15.10 19.00
C LEU A 254 -0.80 14.75 20.44
N GLN A 255 -0.43 13.49 20.69
CA GLN A 255 0.05 13.05 22.01
C GLN A 255 1.57 13.13 22.12
N PHE A 256 2.29 12.72 21.08
CA PHE A 256 3.74 12.51 21.13
C PHE A 256 4.54 13.57 20.36
N GLY A 257 3.87 14.34 19.50
CA GLY A 257 4.52 15.17 18.49
C GLY A 257 4.86 14.40 17.22
N PHE A 258 4.82 15.08 16.06
CA PHE A 258 4.84 14.45 14.73
C PHE A 258 6.11 13.63 14.47
N ALA A 259 7.29 14.21 14.74
CA ALA A 259 8.56 13.52 14.53
C ALA A 259 8.74 12.30 15.45
N GLU A 260 8.30 12.40 16.73
CA GLU A 260 8.40 11.30 17.68
C GLU A 260 7.49 10.14 17.31
N THR A 261 6.27 10.41 16.86
CA THR A 261 5.35 9.37 16.38
C THR A 261 5.96 8.58 15.22
N ILE A 262 6.59 9.26 14.27
CA ILE A 262 7.26 8.61 13.14
C ILE A 262 8.42 7.73 13.60
N ARG A 263 9.22 8.18 14.59
CA ARG A 263 10.27 7.35 15.18
C ARG A 263 9.72 6.08 15.84
N ARG A 264 8.61 6.17 16.58
CA ARG A 264 7.94 5.01 17.20
C ARG A 264 7.46 3.99 16.18
N TYR A 265 6.89 4.46 15.07
CA TYR A 265 6.55 3.57 13.95
C TYR A 265 7.80 2.87 13.40
N ASN A 266 8.88 3.60 13.14
CA ASN A 266 10.11 3.00 12.64
C ASN A 266 10.71 1.98 13.62
N GLU A 267 10.71 2.26 14.93
CA GLU A 267 11.15 1.32 15.96
C GLU A 267 10.28 0.06 15.99
N LEU A 268 8.96 0.18 15.80
CA LEU A 268 8.06 -0.96 15.66
C LEU A 268 8.43 -1.78 14.41
N LEU A 269 8.62 -1.14 13.27
CA LEU A 269 8.99 -1.81 12.02
C LEU A 269 10.35 -2.52 12.13
N ASP A 270 11.32 -1.93 12.82
CA ASP A 270 12.63 -2.55 13.10
C ASP A 270 12.49 -3.78 14.00
N ARG A 271 11.66 -3.71 15.05
CA ARG A 271 11.37 -4.87 15.91
C ARG A 271 10.70 -6.01 15.14
N VAL A 272 9.75 -5.70 14.25
CA VAL A 272 9.10 -6.73 13.42
C VAL A 272 10.11 -7.36 12.47
N ALA A 273 10.91 -6.56 11.77
CA ALA A 273 11.92 -7.06 10.84
C ALA A 273 12.98 -7.98 11.50
N ALA A 274 13.23 -7.81 12.79
CA ALA A 274 14.16 -8.65 13.56
C ALA A 274 13.57 -10.03 13.93
N LYS A 275 12.24 -10.24 13.76
CA LYS A 275 11.59 -11.53 14.04
C LYS A 275 11.85 -12.53 12.91
N PRO A 276 11.88 -13.85 13.22
CA PRO A 276 11.87 -14.87 12.17
C PRO A 276 10.52 -14.87 11.45
N ARG A 277 10.53 -15.08 10.14
CA ARG A 277 9.29 -15.28 9.38
C ARG A 277 8.73 -16.66 9.72
N VAL A 278 7.50 -16.70 10.21
CA VAL A 278 6.77 -17.95 10.48
C VAL A 278 5.84 -18.20 9.30
N PHE A 279 6.06 -19.32 8.61
CA PHE A 279 5.12 -19.78 7.59
C PHE A 279 4.02 -20.58 8.28
N PRO A 280 2.74 -20.44 7.87
CA PRO A 280 1.70 -21.34 8.33
C PRO A 280 2.13 -22.80 8.07
N GLN A 281 2.03 -23.67 9.08
CA GLN A 281 2.23 -25.09 8.88
C GLN A 281 0.96 -25.63 8.21
N GLU A 282 1.14 -26.42 7.12
CA GLU A 282 0.06 -27.12 6.42
C GLU A 282 -0.75 -28.07 7.35
#